data_58ec3bac922272d850a5f3ad87f22cf2
#
_entry.id   58ec3bac922272d850a5f3ad87f22cf2
#
_cell.length_a   1.000
_cell.length_b   1.000
_cell.length_c   1.000
_cell.angle_alpha   90.00
_cell.angle_beta   90.00
_cell.angle_gamma   90.00
#
_symmetry.space_group_name_H-M   'P 1'
#
loop_
_entity.id
_entity.type
_entity.pdbx_description
1 polymer ?
#
loop_
_entity_poly.entity_id
_entity_poly.type
_entity_poly.pdbx_seq_one_letter_code
_entity_poly.pdbx_strand_id
1 'polypeptide(L)'
;WPANYGGVMLQGFYWDSFSDTRWTKLEAQADELSQYFSLIWVPQSGKCLNSGSMGYDPYYYFDQNSAFGTATELKSMIKTFKSKGIGTIADVVVNLHNTDGWFTFPAETWQGATYQLLSTDIVLNDDGGKTLTQATTDGVSLSANYDEGQDWNGCRDLDHKSANVQTVVKAYERFLVKEMGYIGFRYDMVKGFSGSHVADYNDAAGIEYSVGECWDGTGTIRNWIDATSKKSAA
;
A
#
# COMPACT_ATOMS: atom_id res chain seq x y z
N TRP A 1 8.41 -1.06 -14.10
CA TRP A 1 9.62 -1.83 -13.78
C TRP A 1 10.72 -1.54 -14.80
N PRO A 2 11.96 -1.28 -14.36
CA PRO A 2 13.06 -0.98 -15.28
C PRO A 2 13.28 -2.12 -16.29
N ALA A 3 13.48 -1.76 -17.56
CA ALA A 3 13.78 -2.72 -18.61
C ALA A 3 15.13 -3.40 -18.37
N ASN A 4 15.20 -4.70 -18.64
CA ASN A 4 16.41 -5.52 -18.47
C ASN A 4 17.00 -5.50 -17.04
N TYR A 5 16.16 -5.32 -16.04
CA TYR A 5 16.60 -5.41 -14.64
C TYR A 5 17.11 -6.82 -14.33
N GLY A 6 18.38 -6.93 -13.96
CA GLY A 6 19.06 -8.19 -13.67
C GLY A 6 19.17 -8.55 -12.20
N GLY A 7 18.54 -7.77 -11.30
CA GLY A 7 18.56 -8.01 -9.86
C GLY A 7 17.50 -9.00 -9.40
N VAL A 8 17.62 -9.41 -8.14
CA VAL A 8 16.67 -10.31 -7.47
C VAL A 8 16.02 -9.57 -6.30
N MET A 9 14.70 -9.64 -6.20
CA MET A 9 13.93 -9.12 -5.08
C MET A 9 13.58 -10.24 -4.11
N LEU A 10 13.90 -10.04 -2.83
CA LEU A 10 13.47 -10.90 -1.73
C LEU A 10 12.12 -10.42 -1.20
N GLN A 11 11.16 -11.32 -0.99
CA GLN A 11 10.06 -11.07 -0.06
C GLN A 11 10.60 -11.26 1.35
N GLY A 12 10.77 -10.14 2.09
CA GLY A 12 11.44 -10.11 3.39
C GLY A 12 10.55 -10.52 4.56
N PHE A 13 9.44 -11.21 4.32
CA PHE A 13 8.51 -11.65 5.34
C PHE A 13 7.67 -12.86 4.88
N TYR A 14 6.96 -13.46 5.82
CA TYR A 14 5.97 -14.51 5.57
C TYR A 14 4.75 -14.27 6.46
N TRP A 15 3.65 -14.97 6.21
CA TRP A 15 2.42 -14.82 7.01
C TRP A 15 2.70 -15.12 8.49
N ASP A 16 2.13 -14.31 9.38
CA ASP A 16 2.32 -14.34 10.84
C ASP A 16 3.77 -14.07 11.32
N SER A 17 4.61 -13.49 10.47
CA SER A 17 6.02 -13.23 10.79
C SER A 17 6.29 -11.91 11.55
N PHE A 18 5.25 -11.20 12.03
CA PHE A 18 5.42 -9.87 12.65
C PHE A 18 6.44 -9.83 13.80
N SER A 19 6.64 -10.94 14.55
CA SER A 19 7.69 -11.05 15.57
C SER A 19 9.08 -11.30 14.99
N ASP A 20 9.17 -12.01 13.87
CA ASP A 20 10.42 -12.39 13.23
C ASP A 20 10.88 -11.36 12.18
N THR A 21 9.95 -10.64 11.60
CA THR A 21 10.17 -9.60 10.56
C THR A 21 10.28 -8.19 11.15
N ARG A 22 10.71 -8.07 12.40
CA ARG A 22 10.93 -6.74 12.98
C ARG A 22 12.04 -6.00 12.22
N TRP A 23 11.90 -4.69 12.09
CA TRP A 23 12.85 -3.86 11.34
C TRP A 23 14.29 -4.05 11.81
N THR A 24 14.50 -4.14 13.11
CA THR A 24 15.84 -4.38 13.69
C THR A 24 16.42 -5.76 13.36
N LYS A 25 15.56 -6.78 13.24
CA LYS A 25 16.00 -8.13 12.87
C LYS A 25 16.36 -8.22 11.39
N LEU A 26 15.57 -7.58 10.52
CA LEU A 26 15.89 -7.48 9.09
C LEU A 26 17.17 -6.69 8.86
N GLU A 27 17.31 -5.54 9.52
CA GLU A 27 18.50 -4.70 9.42
C GLU A 27 19.78 -5.47 9.78
N ALA A 28 19.73 -6.30 10.83
CA ALA A 28 20.87 -7.12 11.27
C ALA A 28 21.35 -8.13 10.21
N GLN A 29 20.50 -8.45 9.21
CA GLN A 29 20.85 -9.39 8.12
C GLN A 29 21.37 -8.68 6.86
N ALA A 30 21.53 -7.37 6.88
CA ALA A 30 21.83 -6.57 5.66
C ALA A 30 23.11 -7.02 4.95
N ASP A 31 24.17 -7.36 5.69
CA ASP A 31 25.43 -7.81 5.09
C ASP A 31 25.30 -9.14 4.36
N GLU A 32 24.56 -10.10 4.90
CA GLU A 32 24.31 -11.39 4.26
C GLU A 32 23.38 -11.23 3.07
N LEU A 33 22.25 -10.54 3.22
CA LEU A 33 21.26 -10.35 2.18
C LEU A 33 21.82 -9.60 0.97
N SER A 34 22.74 -8.66 1.19
CA SER A 34 23.36 -7.89 0.11
C SER A 34 24.21 -8.71 -0.86
N GLN A 35 24.60 -9.93 -0.47
CA GLN A 35 25.34 -10.83 -1.35
C GLN A 35 24.47 -11.49 -2.42
N TYR A 36 23.15 -11.51 -2.23
CA TYR A 36 22.22 -12.26 -3.08
C TYR A 36 21.09 -11.40 -3.66
N PHE A 37 20.70 -10.34 -2.98
CA PHE A 37 19.52 -9.56 -3.32
C PHE A 37 19.87 -8.10 -3.56
N SER A 38 19.21 -7.49 -4.53
CA SER A 38 19.30 -6.06 -4.84
C SER A 38 18.06 -5.28 -4.44
N LEU A 39 16.96 -5.98 -4.15
CA LEU A 39 15.72 -5.40 -3.63
C LEU A 39 15.18 -6.27 -2.49
N ILE A 40 14.51 -5.65 -1.54
CA ILE A 40 13.73 -6.32 -0.51
C ILE A 40 12.34 -5.69 -0.41
N TRP A 41 11.30 -6.51 -0.57
CA TRP A 41 9.93 -6.15 -0.31
C TRP A 41 9.61 -6.47 1.15
N VAL A 42 9.17 -5.47 1.90
CA VAL A 42 8.82 -5.57 3.33
C VAL A 42 7.32 -5.38 3.54
N PRO A 43 6.76 -5.82 4.68
CA PRO A 43 5.34 -5.64 4.96
C PRO A 43 4.92 -4.17 4.91
N GLN A 44 3.60 -3.92 4.70
CA GLN A 44 3.01 -2.60 4.85
C GLN A 44 3.38 -2.04 6.23
N SER A 45 4.03 -0.87 6.24
CA SER A 45 4.72 -0.33 7.42
C SER A 45 3.90 0.67 8.23
N GLY A 46 2.79 1.16 7.69
CA GLY A 46 1.86 2.02 8.42
C GLY A 46 1.17 1.29 9.56
N LYS A 47 0.81 2.01 10.60
CA LYS A 47 0.19 1.45 11.80
C LYS A 47 -1.22 0.95 11.51
N CYS A 48 -1.47 -0.31 11.83
CA CYS A 48 -2.78 -0.94 11.85
C CYS A 48 -3.39 -0.93 13.25
N LEU A 49 -4.72 -1.08 13.34
CA LEU A 49 -5.39 -1.30 14.63
C LEU A 49 -5.12 -2.72 15.15
N ASN A 50 -5.02 -3.70 14.25
CA ASN A 50 -4.70 -5.07 14.57
C ASN A 50 -3.23 -5.38 14.23
N SER A 51 -2.41 -5.62 15.25
CA SER A 51 -0.98 -5.96 15.06
C SER A 51 -0.75 -7.29 14.34
N GLY A 52 -1.72 -8.21 14.34
CA GLY A 52 -1.63 -9.53 13.70
C GLY A 52 -1.99 -9.53 12.20
N SER A 53 -2.39 -8.40 11.63
CA SER A 53 -2.85 -8.31 10.24
C SER A 53 -1.74 -8.34 9.18
N MET A 54 -0.48 -8.34 9.57
CA MET A 54 0.69 -8.20 8.68
C MET A 54 0.69 -6.90 7.84
N GLY A 55 -0.10 -5.89 8.27
CA GLY A 55 -0.22 -4.61 7.57
C GLY A 55 -1.39 -4.55 6.58
N TYR A 56 -2.14 -5.64 6.38
CA TYR A 56 -3.21 -5.71 5.37
C TYR A 56 -4.56 -5.16 5.79
N ASP A 57 -4.63 -4.48 6.95
CA ASP A 57 -5.76 -3.66 7.39
C ASP A 57 -5.28 -2.24 7.77
N PRO A 58 -4.72 -1.46 6.83
CA PRO A 58 -4.12 -0.17 7.12
C PRO A 58 -5.13 0.77 7.77
N TYR A 59 -4.68 1.50 8.80
CA TYR A 59 -5.50 2.50 9.48
C TYR A 59 -4.81 3.88 9.47
N TYR A 60 -3.49 3.93 9.71
CA TYR A 60 -2.69 5.14 9.56
C TYR A 60 -1.72 4.99 8.41
N TYR A 61 -1.75 5.93 7.47
CA TYR A 61 -0.79 5.97 6.36
C TYR A 61 0.52 6.65 6.75
N PHE A 62 0.45 7.67 7.60
CA PHE A 62 1.61 8.51 7.95
C PHE A 62 2.21 8.16 9.32
N ASP A 63 1.53 7.43 10.18
CA ASP A 63 2.12 6.86 11.39
C ASP A 63 2.77 5.51 11.07
N GLN A 64 4.11 5.51 11.06
CA GLN A 64 4.92 4.34 10.73
C GLN A 64 5.43 3.57 11.97
N ASN A 65 4.85 3.84 13.14
CA ASN A 65 5.06 3.04 14.34
C ASN A 65 4.10 1.86 14.33
N SER A 66 4.58 0.68 13.99
CA SER A 66 3.76 -0.50 13.73
C SER A 66 4.20 -1.71 14.58
N ALA A 67 3.56 -2.85 14.36
CA ALA A 67 3.95 -4.11 14.99
C ALA A 67 5.38 -4.55 14.63
N PHE A 68 5.92 -4.07 13.51
CA PHE A 68 7.26 -4.41 13.05
C PHE A 68 8.37 -3.57 13.69
N GLY A 69 8.03 -2.46 14.31
CA GLY A 69 8.95 -1.54 14.98
C GLY A 69 8.56 -0.09 14.83
N THR A 70 9.40 0.81 15.32
CA THR A 70 9.19 2.25 15.24
C THR A 70 9.55 2.81 13.86
N ALA A 71 9.04 4.00 13.54
CA ALA A 71 9.41 4.72 12.32
C ALA A 71 10.93 4.97 12.24
N THR A 72 11.58 5.21 13.39
CA THR A 72 13.05 5.38 13.47
C THR A 72 13.78 4.09 13.10
N GLU A 73 13.33 2.96 13.61
CA GLU A 73 13.90 1.64 13.27
C GLU A 73 13.71 1.32 11.79
N LEU A 74 12.54 1.62 11.22
CA LEU A 74 12.27 1.44 9.80
C LEU A 74 13.22 2.30 8.93
N LYS A 75 13.35 3.58 9.24
CA LYS A 75 14.30 4.48 8.53
C LYS A 75 15.74 3.99 8.64
N SER A 76 16.15 3.49 9.80
CA SER A 76 17.48 2.91 10.00
C SER A 76 17.70 1.70 9.11
N MET A 77 16.76 0.76 9.09
CA MET A 77 16.81 -0.44 8.24
C MET A 77 16.93 -0.06 6.76
N ILE A 78 16.07 0.83 6.26
CA ILE A 78 16.06 1.27 4.86
C ILE A 78 17.41 1.93 4.50
N LYS A 79 17.95 2.77 5.38
CA LYS A 79 19.26 3.42 5.20
C LYS A 79 20.39 2.40 5.16
N THR A 80 20.39 1.43 6.04
CA THR A 80 21.39 0.37 6.09
C THR A 80 21.34 -0.48 4.84
N PHE A 81 20.17 -0.94 4.41
CA PHE A 81 20.01 -1.68 3.16
C PHE A 81 20.52 -0.87 1.97
N LYS A 82 20.16 0.40 1.86
CA LYS A 82 20.64 1.28 0.80
C LYS A 82 22.16 1.37 0.77
N SER A 83 22.81 1.48 1.93
CA SER A 83 24.28 1.52 2.05
C SER A 83 24.97 0.24 1.59
N LYS A 84 24.23 -0.88 1.57
CA LYS A 84 24.69 -2.20 1.11
C LYS A 84 24.24 -2.52 -0.33
N GLY A 85 23.61 -1.57 -1.02
CA GLY A 85 23.14 -1.76 -2.40
C GLY A 85 21.77 -2.46 -2.51
N ILE A 86 21.00 -2.58 -1.43
CA ILE A 86 19.65 -3.12 -1.44
C ILE A 86 18.62 -1.98 -1.43
N GLY A 87 17.76 -1.92 -2.43
CA GLY A 87 16.60 -1.03 -2.43
C GLY A 87 15.42 -1.65 -1.67
N THR A 88 14.69 -0.84 -0.90
CA THR A 88 13.52 -1.30 -0.14
C THR A 88 12.24 -0.95 -0.88
N ILE A 89 11.37 -1.95 -1.06
CA ILE A 89 10.07 -1.86 -1.73
C ILE A 89 8.97 -1.88 -0.66
N ALA A 90 8.12 -0.86 -0.66
CA ALA A 90 6.98 -0.80 0.24
C ALA A 90 5.83 -1.67 -0.26
N ASP A 91 5.15 -2.37 0.65
CA ASP A 91 3.83 -2.92 0.38
C ASP A 91 2.79 -1.80 0.49
N VAL A 92 2.08 -1.52 -0.60
CA VAL A 92 1.09 -0.44 -0.69
C VAL A 92 -0.31 -1.05 -0.73
N VAL A 93 -1.03 -0.94 0.38
CA VAL A 93 -2.38 -1.47 0.55
C VAL A 93 -3.36 -0.30 0.45
N VAL A 94 -3.88 -0.05 -0.75
CA VAL A 94 -4.75 1.10 -1.04
C VAL A 94 -6.07 0.71 -1.72
N ASN A 95 -6.29 -0.58 -2.01
CA ASN A 95 -7.61 -1.03 -2.43
C ASN A 95 -8.63 -0.79 -1.33
N LEU A 96 -8.25 -1.06 -0.10
CA LEU A 96 -9.08 -1.01 1.09
C LEU A 96 -8.40 -0.22 2.22
N HIS A 97 -9.22 0.24 3.18
CA HIS A 97 -8.73 0.91 4.39
C HIS A 97 -9.62 0.54 5.59
N ASN A 98 -8.98 0.30 6.74
CA ASN A 98 -9.70 0.03 7.98
C ASN A 98 -10.29 1.34 8.56
N THR A 99 -11.35 1.22 9.35
CA THR A 99 -12.06 2.33 9.97
C THR A 99 -12.32 2.07 11.44
N ASP A 100 -12.51 3.14 12.20
CA ASP A 100 -13.14 3.02 13.51
C ASP A 100 -14.66 3.00 13.29
N GLY A 101 -15.29 1.89 13.70
CA GLY A 101 -16.66 1.58 13.29
C GLY A 101 -16.78 1.40 11.77
N TRP A 102 -17.87 1.93 11.16
CA TRP A 102 -18.13 1.75 9.74
C TRP A 102 -17.52 2.84 8.85
N PHE A 103 -17.40 4.07 9.35
CA PHE A 103 -17.18 5.24 8.47
C PHE A 103 -16.11 6.21 8.94
N THR A 104 -15.49 5.99 10.11
CA THR A 104 -14.53 6.95 10.65
C THR A 104 -13.12 6.60 10.25
N PHE A 105 -12.54 7.44 9.39
CA PHE A 105 -11.13 7.38 9.01
C PHE A 105 -10.32 8.38 9.85
N PRO A 106 -9.05 8.07 10.19
CA PRO A 106 -8.18 9.00 10.89
C PRO A 106 -7.84 10.22 10.02
N ALA A 107 -7.77 11.39 10.64
CA ALA A 107 -7.15 12.55 10.03
C ALA A 107 -5.66 12.54 10.36
N GLU A 108 -4.80 12.65 9.35
CA GLU A 108 -3.34 12.65 9.51
C GLU A 108 -2.73 13.89 8.85
N THR A 109 -1.60 14.35 9.37
CA THR A 109 -0.95 15.57 8.88
C THR A 109 0.46 15.25 8.38
N TRP A 110 0.79 15.73 7.20
CA TRP A 110 2.13 15.68 6.62
C TRP A 110 2.44 16.98 5.87
N GLN A 111 3.63 17.56 6.11
CA GLN A 111 4.08 18.80 5.48
C GLN A 111 3.08 19.97 5.61
N GLY A 112 2.39 20.06 6.75
CA GLY A 112 1.44 21.14 7.02
C GLY A 112 0.06 20.98 6.38
N ALA A 113 -0.19 19.91 5.63
CA ALA A 113 -1.49 19.56 5.08
C ALA A 113 -2.13 18.40 5.87
N THR A 114 -3.45 18.43 6.00
CA THR A 114 -4.23 17.35 6.61
C THR A 114 -4.85 16.48 5.52
N TYR A 115 -4.71 15.18 5.69
CA TYR A 115 -5.24 14.15 4.79
C TYR A 115 -6.21 13.27 5.57
N GLN A 116 -7.41 13.09 5.04
CA GLN A 116 -8.43 12.24 5.65
C GLN A 116 -9.33 11.65 4.56
N LEU A 117 -9.52 10.34 4.60
CA LEU A 117 -10.57 9.68 3.83
C LEU A 117 -11.92 9.93 4.51
N LEU A 118 -12.99 9.93 3.72
CA LEU A 118 -14.35 10.19 4.16
C LEU A 118 -15.26 9.03 3.77
N SER A 119 -16.45 8.97 4.36
CA SER A 119 -17.45 7.97 3.94
C SER A 119 -17.79 8.04 2.45
N THR A 120 -17.75 9.24 1.87
CA THR A 120 -17.95 9.47 0.42
C THR A 120 -16.79 8.98 -0.46
N ASP A 121 -15.73 8.46 0.12
CA ASP A 121 -14.61 7.80 -0.57
C ASP A 121 -14.73 6.28 -0.60
N ILE A 122 -15.80 5.73 0.00
CA ILE A 122 -16.11 4.29 0.00
C ILE A 122 -17.01 3.99 -1.20
N VAL A 123 -16.69 2.93 -1.95
CA VAL A 123 -17.51 2.51 -3.10
C VAL A 123 -18.92 2.13 -2.69
N LEU A 124 -19.89 2.33 -3.60
CA LEU A 124 -21.31 2.16 -3.31
C LEU A 124 -21.69 0.72 -2.90
N ASN A 125 -21.01 -0.27 -3.46
CA ASN A 125 -21.31 -1.70 -3.27
C ASN A 125 -20.33 -2.40 -2.28
N ASP A 126 -19.58 -1.65 -1.50
CA ASP A 126 -18.67 -2.17 -0.49
C ASP A 126 -19.32 -3.24 0.40
N ASP A 127 -18.57 -4.31 0.71
CA ASP A 127 -19.04 -5.49 1.47
C ASP A 127 -20.34 -6.11 0.88
N GLY A 128 -20.46 -6.12 -0.44
CA GLY A 128 -21.64 -6.65 -1.11
C GLY A 128 -22.92 -5.84 -0.81
N GLY A 129 -22.78 -4.55 -0.50
CA GLY A 129 -23.87 -3.62 -0.20
C GLY A 129 -24.24 -3.54 1.29
N LYS A 130 -23.55 -4.24 2.18
CA LYS A 130 -23.76 -4.15 3.64
C LYS A 130 -23.43 -2.75 4.14
N THR A 131 -22.35 -2.16 3.64
CA THR A 131 -21.94 -0.80 4.00
C THR A 131 -22.96 0.23 3.60
N LEU A 132 -23.58 0.10 2.42
CA LEU A 132 -24.68 0.98 1.99
C LEU A 132 -25.92 0.84 2.90
N THR A 133 -26.22 -0.40 3.33
CA THR A 133 -27.33 -0.64 4.28
C THR A 133 -27.07 0.09 5.60
N GLN A 134 -25.85 -0.02 6.14
CA GLN A 134 -25.47 0.67 7.37
C GLN A 134 -25.44 2.19 7.19
N ALA A 135 -24.90 2.67 6.05
CA ALA A 135 -24.87 4.10 5.73
C ALA A 135 -26.28 4.71 5.70
N THR A 136 -27.24 3.99 5.10
CA THR A 136 -28.65 4.39 5.08
C THR A 136 -29.22 4.49 6.50
N THR A 137 -28.92 3.53 7.35
CA THR A 137 -29.36 3.53 8.76
C THR A 137 -28.79 4.70 9.54
N ASP A 138 -27.52 5.03 9.31
CA ASP A 138 -26.80 6.07 10.04
C ASP A 138 -26.96 7.48 9.42
N GLY A 139 -27.64 7.57 8.28
CA GLY A 139 -27.79 8.83 7.55
C GLY A 139 -26.48 9.37 6.95
N VAL A 140 -25.57 8.45 6.61
CA VAL A 140 -24.26 8.74 6.01
C VAL A 140 -24.30 8.50 4.50
N SER A 141 -23.60 9.31 3.72
CA SER A 141 -23.47 9.12 2.27
C SER A 141 -22.18 8.39 1.93
N LEU A 142 -22.27 7.46 0.96
CA LEU A 142 -21.13 6.82 0.30
C LEU A 142 -20.84 7.51 -1.04
N SER A 143 -19.77 7.09 -1.73
CA SER A 143 -19.56 7.43 -3.15
C SER A 143 -20.73 6.97 -3.99
N ALA A 144 -21.00 7.67 -5.11
CA ALA A 144 -21.94 7.23 -6.12
C ALA A 144 -21.37 6.16 -7.07
N ASN A 145 -20.07 5.89 -7.00
CA ASN A 145 -19.39 4.94 -7.87
C ASN A 145 -19.43 3.54 -7.29
N TYR A 146 -19.59 2.56 -8.18
CA TYR A 146 -19.33 1.16 -7.86
C TYR A 146 -17.83 0.87 -7.86
N ASP A 147 -17.45 -0.16 -7.14
CA ASP A 147 -16.11 -0.75 -7.18
C ASP A 147 -15.69 -1.05 -8.63
N GLU A 148 -14.42 -0.86 -8.91
CA GLU A 148 -13.82 -1.12 -10.22
C GLU A 148 -13.42 -2.59 -10.41
N GLY A 149 -13.43 -3.38 -9.35
CA GLY A 149 -13.00 -4.76 -9.43
C GLY A 149 -13.32 -5.61 -8.21
N GLN A 150 -12.29 -6.11 -7.56
CA GLN A 150 -12.41 -7.09 -6.48
C GLN A 150 -12.55 -6.41 -5.11
N ASP A 151 -13.67 -6.68 -4.46
CA ASP A 151 -13.95 -6.29 -3.07
C ASP A 151 -13.22 -7.20 -2.06
N TRP A 152 -12.95 -6.65 -0.88
CA TRP A 152 -12.47 -7.40 0.30
C TRP A 152 -13.34 -7.07 1.51
N ASN A 153 -14.09 -8.05 2.00
CA ASN A 153 -15.00 -7.87 3.12
C ASN A 153 -14.27 -7.50 4.43
N GLY A 154 -14.78 -6.50 5.14
CA GLY A 154 -14.37 -6.16 6.50
C GLY A 154 -13.60 -4.86 6.65
N CYS A 155 -12.84 -4.43 5.66
CA CYS A 155 -12.33 -3.06 5.51
C CYS A 155 -13.18 -2.29 4.50
N ARG A 156 -13.00 -0.98 4.39
CA ARG A 156 -13.76 -0.16 3.44
C ARG A 156 -13.01 -0.08 2.11
N ASP A 157 -13.67 -0.50 1.04
CA ASP A 157 -13.14 -0.46 -0.31
C ASP A 157 -13.15 0.97 -0.85
N LEU A 158 -12.00 1.46 -1.34
CA LEU A 158 -11.83 2.86 -1.69
C LEU A 158 -12.21 3.13 -3.15
N ASP A 159 -12.92 4.24 -3.35
CA ASP A 159 -13.25 4.74 -4.69
C ASP A 159 -12.07 5.49 -5.31
N HIS A 160 -11.25 4.82 -6.11
CA HIS A 160 -10.11 5.44 -6.78
C HIS A 160 -10.49 6.49 -7.84
N LYS A 161 -11.77 6.64 -8.19
CA LYS A 161 -12.27 7.77 -9.00
C LYS A 161 -12.47 9.03 -8.16
N SER A 162 -12.53 8.91 -6.83
CA SER A 162 -12.59 10.06 -5.94
C SER A 162 -11.31 10.88 -6.00
N ALA A 163 -11.47 12.19 -6.21
CA ALA A 163 -10.33 13.13 -6.17
C ALA A 163 -9.66 13.15 -4.78
N ASN A 164 -10.43 12.94 -3.70
CA ASN A 164 -9.91 12.88 -2.35
C ASN A 164 -9.06 11.63 -2.14
N VAL A 165 -9.54 10.44 -2.54
CA VAL A 165 -8.75 9.20 -2.50
C VAL A 165 -7.44 9.36 -3.24
N GLN A 166 -7.47 9.87 -4.47
CA GLN A 166 -6.26 10.10 -5.27
C GLN A 166 -5.30 11.08 -4.59
N THR A 167 -5.82 12.13 -3.95
CA THR A 167 -4.99 13.10 -3.21
C THR A 167 -4.31 12.46 -2.00
N VAL A 168 -5.07 11.69 -1.21
CA VAL A 168 -4.55 11.01 -0.01
C VAL A 168 -3.51 9.96 -0.41
N VAL A 169 -3.81 9.09 -1.39
CA VAL A 169 -2.89 8.04 -1.83
C VAL A 169 -1.61 8.63 -2.42
N LYS A 170 -1.70 9.64 -3.28
CA LYS A 170 -0.51 10.33 -3.84
C LYS A 170 0.35 10.99 -2.76
N ALA A 171 -0.27 11.55 -1.72
CA ALA A 171 0.47 12.12 -0.61
C ALA A 171 1.16 11.04 0.23
N TYR A 172 0.46 9.95 0.54
CA TYR A 172 1.00 8.80 1.25
C TYR A 172 2.20 8.20 0.52
N GLU A 173 2.10 7.96 -0.77
CA GLU A 173 3.19 7.38 -1.55
C GLU A 173 4.41 8.31 -1.66
N ARG A 174 4.19 9.62 -1.82
CA ARG A 174 5.28 10.60 -1.72
C ARG A 174 5.95 10.61 -0.35
N PHE A 175 5.16 10.44 0.71
CA PHE A 175 5.68 10.31 2.07
C PHE A 175 6.56 9.07 2.21
N LEU A 176 6.14 7.92 1.71
CA LEU A 176 6.93 6.69 1.74
C LEU A 176 8.29 6.88 1.06
N VAL A 177 8.34 7.56 -0.08
CA VAL A 177 9.59 7.83 -0.78
C VAL A 177 10.44 8.89 -0.08
N LYS A 178 9.86 10.04 0.27
CA LYS A 178 10.61 11.21 0.74
C LYS A 178 11.02 11.11 2.19
N GLU A 179 10.14 10.59 3.05
CA GLU A 179 10.36 10.54 4.50
C GLU A 179 10.94 9.20 4.96
N MET A 180 10.45 8.10 4.37
CA MET A 180 10.87 6.77 4.80
C MET A 180 12.04 6.23 3.99
N GLY A 181 12.17 6.61 2.71
CA GLY A 181 13.29 6.23 1.85
C GLY A 181 13.06 5.01 0.97
N TYR A 182 11.82 4.57 0.82
CA TYR A 182 11.45 3.52 -0.14
C TYR A 182 11.78 3.96 -1.58
N ILE A 183 12.13 3.00 -2.44
CA ILE A 183 12.46 3.27 -3.85
C ILE A 183 11.42 2.78 -4.83
N GLY A 184 10.41 2.06 -4.35
CA GLY A 184 9.37 1.49 -5.19
C GLY A 184 8.28 0.82 -4.36
N PHE A 185 7.29 0.27 -5.06
CA PHE A 185 6.07 -0.24 -4.46
C PHE A 185 5.71 -1.64 -4.98
N ARG A 186 5.18 -2.45 -4.08
CA ARG A 186 4.34 -3.60 -4.40
C ARG A 186 2.91 -3.23 -4.04
N TYR A 187 2.03 -3.17 -5.02
CA TYR A 187 0.62 -2.88 -4.79
C TYR A 187 -0.16 -4.15 -4.49
N ASP A 188 -0.87 -4.13 -3.38
CA ASP A 188 -1.77 -5.18 -2.93
C ASP A 188 -3.08 -5.18 -3.73
N MET A 189 -3.65 -6.37 -3.97
CA MET A 189 -4.99 -6.56 -4.55
C MET A 189 -5.30 -5.67 -5.77
N VAL A 190 -4.41 -5.63 -6.76
CA VAL A 190 -4.59 -4.73 -7.92
C VAL A 190 -5.74 -5.11 -8.86
N LYS A 191 -6.41 -6.23 -8.63
CA LYS A 191 -7.67 -6.54 -9.32
C LYS A 191 -8.85 -5.72 -8.77
N GLY A 192 -8.67 -5.02 -7.68
CA GLY A 192 -9.70 -4.19 -7.05
C GLY A 192 -9.83 -2.80 -7.68
N PHE A 193 -8.81 -2.30 -8.39
CA PHE A 193 -8.86 -0.98 -9.00
C PHE A 193 -8.05 -0.90 -10.29
N SER A 194 -8.37 0.09 -11.13
CA SER A 194 -7.75 0.20 -12.46
C SER A 194 -6.24 0.45 -12.39
N GLY A 195 -5.49 -0.24 -13.26
CA GLY A 195 -4.06 0.00 -13.43
C GLY A 195 -3.70 1.44 -13.84
N SER A 196 -4.66 2.20 -14.40
CA SER A 196 -4.44 3.61 -14.72
C SER A 196 -4.21 4.46 -13.46
N HIS A 197 -4.85 4.12 -12.33
CA HIS A 197 -4.60 4.79 -11.06
C HIS A 197 -3.19 4.50 -10.55
N VAL A 198 -2.71 3.25 -10.67
CA VAL A 198 -1.33 2.89 -10.32
C VAL A 198 -0.32 3.68 -11.16
N ALA A 199 -0.58 3.87 -12.45
CA ALA A 199 0.27 4.71 -13.30
C ALA A 199 0.39 6.14 -12.77
N ASP A 200 -0.74 6.75 -12.39
CA ASP A 200 -0.78 8.11 -11.84
C ASP A 200 -0.10 8.21 -10.47
N TYR A 201 -0.26 7.18 -9.65
CA TYR A 201 0.38 7.12 -8.33
C TYR A 201 1.89 6.98 -8.44
N ASN A 202 2.38 6.08 -9.29
CA ASN A 202 3.80 5.92 -9.56
C ASN A 202 4.43 7.22 -10.09
N ASP A 203 3.76 7.92 -11.00
CA ASP A 203 4.22 9.22 -11.52
C ASP A 203 4.28 10.27 -10.41
N ALA A 204 3.26 10.33 -9.55
CA ALA A 204 3.21 11.29 -8.46
C ALA A 204 4.31 11.04 -7.40
N ALA A 205 4.67 9.80 -7.17
CA ALA A 205 5.75 9.40 -6.25
C ALA A 205 7.13 9.49 -6.90
N GLY A 206 7.21 9.45 -8.23
CA GLY A 206 8.47 9.51 -8.99
C GLY A 206 9.29 8.23 -8.88
N ILE A 207 8.63 7.06 -8.85
CA ILE A 207 9.29 5.75 -8.74
C ILE A 207 9.26 4.98 -10.06
N GLU A 208 10.24 4.09 -10.23
CA GLU A 208 10.33 3.17 -11.37
C GLU A 208 10.06 1.72 -10.99
N TYR A 209 10.37 1.33 -9.75
CA TYR A 209 10.17 -0.03 -9.26
C TYR A 209 8.73 -0.20 -8.79
N SER A 210 7.91 -0.88 -9.57
CA SER A 210 6.50 -1.13 -9.25
C SER A 210 6.09 -2.52 -9.70
N VAL A 211 5.42 -3.26 -8.84
CA VAL A 211 4.82 -4.57 -9.13
C VAL A 211 3.45 -4.66 -8.47
N GLY A 212 2.47 -5.18 -9.18
CA GLY A 212 1.12 -5.39 -8.68
C GLY A 212 0.85 -6.85 -8.38
N GLU A 213 0.15 -7.14 -7.30
CA GLU A 213 -0.38 -8.47 -7.01
C GLU A 213 -1.62 -8.74 -7.87
N CYS A 214 -1.45 -9.51 -8.94
CA CYS A 214 -2.53 -9.86 -9.86
C CYS A 214 -2.67 -11.39 -9.98
N TRP A 215 -3.41 -12.00 -9.08
CA TRP A 215 -3.69 -13.44 -9.06
C TRP A 215 -4.71 -13.81 -10.13
N ASP A 216 -4.27 -14.01 -11.37
CA ASP A 216 -5.15 -14.34 -12.49
C ASP A 216 -4.37 -14.97 -13.65
N GLY A 217 -5.08 -15.32 -14.73
CA GLY A 217 -4.48 -15.78 -15.96
C GLY A 217 -3.71 -14.69 -16.71
N THR A 218 -2.79 -15.10 -17.58
CA THR A 218 -1.89 -14.20 -18.31
C THR A 218 -2.60 -13.09 -19.10
N GLY A 219 -3.84 -13.33 -19.55
CA GLY A 219 -4.64 -12.33 -20.26
C GLY A 219 -5.01 -11.15 -19.34
N THR A 220 -5.52 -11.44 -18.16
CA THR A 220 -5.86 -10.42 -17.14
C THR A 220 -4.61 -9.66 -16.70
N ILE A 221 -3.52 -10.37 -16.42
CA ILE A 221 -2.24 -9.76 -16.03
C ILE A 221 -1.75 -8.78 -17.10
N ARG A 222 -1.75 -9.19 -18.38
CA ARG A 222 -1.34 -8.32 -19.49
C ARG A 222 -2.23 -7.08 -19.60
N ASN A 223 -3.54 -7.25 -19.53
CA ASN A 223 -4.49 -6.13 -19.59
C ASN A 223 -4.24 -5.14 -18.44
N TRP A 224 -3.96 -5.64 -17.24
CA TRP A 224 -3.64 -4.80 -16.10
C TRP A 224 -2.31 -4.03 -16.30
N ILE A 225 -1.25 -4.72 -16.74
CA ILE A 225 0.04 -4.08 -17.07
C ILE A 225 -0.13 -3.00 -18.14
N ASP A 226 -0.89 -3.28 -19.20
CA ASP A 226 -1.16 -2.32 -20.26
C ASP A 226 -1.95 -1.10 -19.73
N ALA A 227 -2.91 -1.32 -18.81
CA ALA A 227 -3.66 -0.24 -18.16
C ALA A 227 -2.74 0.67 -17.30
N THR A 228 -1.65 0.14 -16.76
CA THR A 228 -0.61 0.96 -16.08
C THR A 228 0.28 1.74 -17.06
N SER A 229 0.02 1.72 -18.36
CA SER A 229 0.94 2.22 -19.38
C SER A 229 2.35 1.58 -19.28
N LYS A 230 2.40 0.33 -18.85
CA LYS A 230 3.63 -0.45 -18.58
C LYS A 230 4.55 0.14 -17.51
N LYS A 231 3.98 0.96 -16.61
CA LYS A 231 4.71 1.54 -15.48
C LYS A 231 4.78 0.61 -14.26
N SER A 232 4.11 -0.54 -14.31
CA SER A 232 4.18 -1.58 -13.29
C SER A 232 4.31 -2.96 -13.95
N ALA A 233 5.02 -3.85 -13.29
CA ALA A 233 4.96 -5.30 -13.52
C ALA A 233 3.78 -5.90 -12.70
N ALA A 234 3.47 -7.16 -12.94
CA ALA A 234 2.52 -7.95 -12.14
C ALA A 234 2.90 -9.44 -12.14
#